data_f50cf82afec480b108ac05491820048a
#
_entry.id   f50cf82afec480b108ac05491820048a
#
_cell.length_a   1.000
_cell.length_b   1.000
_cell.length_c   1.000
_cell.angle_alpha   90.00
_cell.angle_beta   90.00
_cell.angle_gamma   90.00
#
_symmetry.space_group_name_H-M   'P 1'
#
loop_
_entity.id
_entity.type
_entity.pdbx_description
1 polymer ?
#
loop_
_entity_poly.entity_id
_entity_poly.type
_entity_poly.pdbx_seq_one_letter_code
_entity_poly.pdbx_strand_id
1 'polypeptide(L)'
;MSPRGEATKQKLFEATLRLSASRGLVGLTVDDIAAEAKVAKGTVYYNFGSKDGLVDALLRYGVGVLADRLRAATGEGDPMDVIESQVDGALEFIAEYPGFSQILVSEMWRTPGTWHETLTLLREEIISIVREQLHRLDAAGRLPDGVQIQTAAAGLFGTMLVVALDWQVFQPKRTRADVRESVMVLIRGLGRH
;
A
#
# COMPACT_ATOMS: atom_id res chain seq x y z
N MET A 1 -18.25 -2.91 -17.36
CA MET A 1 -17.61 -1.66 -17.87
C MET A 1 -16.96 -1.95 -19.21
N SER A 2 -16.82 -0.96 -20.12
CA SER A 2 -16.17 -1.19 -21.41
C SER A 2 -14.64 -1.16 -21.24
N PRO A 3 -13.85 -1.95 -22.05
CA PRO A 3 -12.39 -1.95 -22.00
C PRO A 3 -11.77 -0.56 -22.19
N ARG A 4 -12.44 0.31 -22.95
CA ARG A 4 -12.03 1.69 -23.20
C ARG A 4 -12.18 2.59 -21.95
N GLY A 5 -13.18 2.35 -21.13
CA GLY A 5 -13.40 3.06 -19.86
C GLY A 5 -12.33 2.70 -18.83
N GLU A 6 -11.94 1.43 -18.76
CA GLU A 6 -10.89 0.94 -17.87
C GLU A 6 -9.54 1.54 -18.22
N ALA A 7 -9.16 1.54 -19.51
CA ALA A 7 -7.92 2.16 -19.97
C ALA A 7 -7.87 3.67 -19.68
N THR A 8 -9.01 4.36 -19.70
CA THR A 8 -9.08 5.78 -19.35
C THR A 8 -8.87 6.02 -17.85
N LYS A 9 -9.46 5.19 -17.00
CA LYS A 9 -9.25 5.25 -15.54
C LYS A 9 -7.79 5.01 -15.19
N GLN A 10 -7.18 3.99 -15.80
CA GLN A 10 -5.76 3.67 -15.57
C GLN A 10 -4.87 4.87 -15.93
N LYS A 11 -5.08 5.52 -17.07
CA LYS A 11 -4.33 6.74 -17.46
C LYS A 11 -4.47 7.87 -16.42
N LEU A 12 -5.68 8.05 -15.88
CA LEU A 12 -5.94 9.07 -14.86
C LEU A 12 -5.25 8.73 -13.52
N PHE A 13 -5.23 7.46 -13.13
CA PHE A 13 -4.51 7.01 -11.95
C PHE A 13 -3.01 7.21 -12.08
N GLU A 14 -2.41 6.78 -13.20
CA GLU A 14 -0.98 6.99 -13.49
C GLU A 14 -0.59 8.46 -13.51
N ALA A 15 -1.41 9.32 -14.15
CA ALA A 15 -1.19 10.75 -14.17
C ALA A 15 -1.22 11.36 -12.76
N THR A 16 -2.21 10.95 -11.95
CA THR A 16 -2.32 11.41 -10.56
C THR A 16 -1.11 10.98 -9.73
N LEU A 17 -0.65 9.73 -9.86
CA LEU A 17 0.53 9.22 -9.17
C LEU A 17 1.81 9.99 -9.55
N ARG A 18 2.03 10.23 -10.85
CA ARG A 18 3.21 10.99 -11.31
C ARG A 18 3.22 12.42 -10.78
N LEU A 19 2.09 13.11 -10.86
CA LEU A 19 1.98 14.49 -10.41
C LEU A 19 2.08 14.61 -8.87
N SER A 20 1.47 13.69 -8.14
CA SER A 20 1.51 13.70 -6.68
C SER A 20 2.90 13.49 -6.11
N ALA A 21 3.73 12.68 -6.76
CA ALA A 21 5.12 12.46 -6.37
C ALA A 21 5.96 13.75 -6.43
N SER A 22 5.61 14.70 -7.30
CA SER A 22 6.36 15.96 -7.48
C SER A 22 5.75 17.16 -6.74
N ARG A 23 4.42 17.18 -6.54
CA ARG A 23 3.68 18.37 -6.04
C ARG A 23 2.80 18.08 -4.82
N GLY A 24 2.69 16.82 -4.40
CA GLY A 24 1.70 16.39 -3.41
C GLY A 24 0.26 16.47 -3.93
N LEU A 25 -0.67 15.76 -3.28
CA LEU A 25 -2.09 15.73 -3.70
C LEU A 25 -2.80 17.08 -3.55
N VAL A 26 -2.46 17.87 -2.53
CA VAL A 26 -3.13 19.13 -2.23
C VAL A 26 -2.93 20.14 -3.35
N GLY A 27 -1.74 20.18 -3.95
CA GLY A 27 -1.40 21.11 -5.03
C GLY A 27 -1.95 20.75 -6.41
N LEU A 28 -2.57 19.58 -6.57
CA LEU A 28 -3.09 19.14 -7.87
C LEU A 28 -4.50 19.66 -8.16
N THR A 29 -4.73 20.03 -9.41
CA THR A 29 -6.06 20.35 -9.94
C THR A 29 -6.54 19.26 -10.91
N VAL A 30 -7.85 19.24 -11.17
CA VAL A 30 -8.42 18.35 -12.21
C VAL A 30 -7.83 18.68 -13.59
N ASP A 31 -7.52 19.97 -13.85
CA ASP A 31 -6.92 20.40 -15.11
C ASP A 31 -5.51 19.83 -15.29
N ASP A 32 -4.67 19.84 -14.24
CA ASP A 32 -3.35 19.25 -14.26
C ASP A 32 -3.40 17.74 -14.57
N ILE A 33 -4.29 17.04 -13.88
CA ILE A 33 -4.44 15.58 -14.04
C ILE A 33 -4.96 15.24 -15.44
N ALA A 34 -5.96 15.96 -15.95
CA ALA A 34 -6.52 15.74 -17.27
C ALA A 34 -5.50 16.01 -18.38
N ALA A 35 -4.72 17.10 -18.25
CA ALA A 35 -3.66 17.43 -19.18
C ALA A 35 -2.55 16.37 -19.21
N GLU A 36 -2.09 15.92 -18.04
CA GLU A 36 -1.07 14.85 -17.90
C GLU A 36 -1.57 13.52 -18.47
N ALA A 37 -2.83 13.16 -18.22
CA ALA A 37 -3.46 11.95 -18.74
C ALA A 37 -3.81 12.04 -20.22
N LYS A 38 -3.68 13.23 -20.84
CA LYS A 38 -4.09 13.53 -22.24
C LYS A 38 -5.56 13.21 -22.51
N VAL A 39 -6.42 13.61 -21.58
CA VAL A 39 -7.89 13.49 -21.71
C VAL A 39 -8.57 14.83 -21.48
N ALA A 40 -9.84 14.95 -21.91
CA ALA A 40 -10.62 16.13 -21.62
C ALA A 40 -10.95 16.22 -20.11
N LYS A 41 -10.98 17.44 -19.52
CA LYS A 41 -11.38 17.70 -18.13
C LYS A 41 -12.73 17.05 -17.78
N GLY A 42 -13.69 17.12 -18.70
CA GLY A 42 -15.01 16.48 -18.54
C GLY A 42 -14.93 14.96 -18.32
N THR A 43 -13.88 14.31 -18.82
CA THR A 43 -13.65 12.86 -18.62
C THR A 43 -13.38 12.53 -17.15
N VAL A 44 -12.67 13.40 -16.44
CA VAL A 44 -12.43 13.21 -15.00
C VAL A 44 -13.75 13.32 -14.23
N TYR A 45 -14.52 14.36 -14.48
CA TYR A 45 -15.82 14.55 -13.83
C TYR A 45 -16.81 13.43 -14.15
N TYR A 46 -16.84 12.99 -15.41
CA TYR A 46 -17.71 11.88 -15.83
C TYR A 46 -17.39 10.57 -15.11
N ASN A 47 -16.10 10.25 -14.89
CA ASN A 47 -15.70 8.98 -14.27
C ASN A 47 -15.69 9.03 -12.74
N PHE A 48 -15.41 10.18 -12.12
CA PHE A 48 -15.10 10.26 -10.68
C PHE A 48 -15.86 11.37 -9.95
N GLY A 49 -16.59 12.23 -10.64
CA GLY A 49 -17.36 13.34 -10.07
C GLY A 49 -16.51 14.52 -9.58
N SER A 50 -15.34 14.27 -9.02
CA SER A 50 -14.43 15.29 -8.46
C SER A 50 -12.98 14.80 -8.43
N LYS A 51 -12.04 15.70 -8.05
CA LYS A 51 -10.66 15.32 -7.75
C LYS A 51 -10.61 14.35 -6.55
N ASP A 52 -11.38 14.62 -5.51
CA ASP A 52 -11.39 13.79 -4.31
C ASP A 52 -11.97 12.40 -4.60
N GLY A 53 -13.00 12.31 -5.45
CA GLY A 53 -13.53 11.03 -5.95
C GLY A 53 -12.52 10.26 -6.80
N LEU A 54 -11.71 10.94 -7.60
CA LEU A 54 -10.61 10.31 -8.35
C LEU A 54 -9.55 9.74 -7.40
N VAL A 55 -9.15 10.50 -6.38
CA VAL A 55 -8.15 10.06 -5.39
C VAL A 55 -8.69 8.91 -4.55
N ASP A 56 -9.95 8.97 -4.10
CA ASP A 56 -10.60 7.85 -3.38
C ASP A 56 -10.59 6.56 -4.23
N ALA A 57 -10.97 6.67 -5.50
CA ALA A 57 -10.95 5.52 -6.41
C ALA A 57 -9.52 4.99 -6.65
N LEU A 58 -8.52 5.87 -6.76
CA LEU A 58 -7.11 5.50 -6.88
C LEU A 58 -6.62 4.75 -5.63
N LEU A 59 -6.94 5.25 -4.44
CA LEU A 59 -6.56 4.63 -3.17
C LEU A 59 -7.17 3.22 -3.06
N ARG A 60 -8.47 3.08 -3.33
CA ARG A 60 -9.15 1.76 -3.33
C ARG A 60 -8.56 0.80 -4.35
N TYR A 61 -8.27 1.27 -5.55
CA TYR A 61 -7.65 0.46 -6.58
C TYR A 61 -6.25 -0.04 -6.15
N GLY A 62 -5.38 0.87 -5.70
CA GLY A 62 -4.02 0.52 -5.30
C GLY A 62 -3.98 -0.43 -4.11
N VAL A 63 -4.81 -0.18 -3.07
CA VAL A 63 -4.88 -1.11 -1.92
C VAL A 63 -5.48 -2.45 -2.33
N GLY A 64 -6.47 -2.48 -3.23
CA GLY A 64 -6.99 -3.74 -3.79
C GLY A 64 -5.91 -4.57 -4.47
N VAL A 65 -5.08 -3.94 -5.32
CA VAL A 65 -3.93 -4.61 -5.97
C VAL A 65 -2.94 -5.15 -4.94
N LEU A 66 -2.61 -4.35 -3.91
CA LEU A 66 -1.73 -4.79 -2.82
C LEU A 66 -2.36 -5.95 -2.04
N ALA A 67 -3.61 -5.83 -1.63
CA ALA A 67 -4.32 -6.86 -0.87
C ALA A 67 -4.36 -8.19 -1.64
N ASP A 68 -4.64 -8.15 -2.93
CA ASP A 68 -4.66 -9.35 -3.79
C ASP A 68 -3.29 -10.01 -3.87
N ARG A 69 -2.19 -9.24 -3.96
CA ARG A 69 -0.82 -9.79 -3.90
C ARG A 69 -0.53 -10.45 -2.56
N LEU A 70 -0.89 -9.80 -1.45
CA LEU A 70 -0.68 -10.36 -0.11
C LEU A 70 -1.51 -11.63 0.11
N ARG A 71 -2.76 -11.67 -0.41
CA ARG A 71 -3.61 -12.87 -0.35
C ARG A 71 -3.09 -14.00 -1.23
N ALA A 72 -2.56 -13.68 -2.41
CA ALA A 72 -1.96 -14.68 -3.30
C ALA A 72 -0.74 -15.38 -2.67
N ALA A 73 -0.05 -14.72 -1.75
CA ALA A 73 1.03 -15.30 -0.96
C ALA A 73 0.51 -16.18 0.20
N THR A 74 -0.80 -16.14 0.54
CA THR A 74 -1.35 -16.98 1.60
C THR A 74 -1.50 -18.43 1.12
N GLY A 75 -1.16 -19.39 2.00
CA GLY A 75 -1.22 -20.82 1.70
C GLY A 75 -1.23 -21.63 2.99
N GLU A 76 -1.28 -22.96 2.86
CA GLU A 76 -1.23 -23.92 4.00
C GLU A 76 0.19 -24.07 4.58
N GLY A 77 1.19 -23.36 4.03
CA GLY A 77 2.59 -23.40 4.45
C GLY A 77 2.85 -22.81 5.83
N ASP A 78 4.12 -22.80 6.23
CA ASP A 78 4.56 -22.17 7.47
C ASP A 78 4.17 -20.67 7.49
N PRO A 79 3.53 -20.18 8.57
CA PRO A 79 3.09 -18.79 8.62
C PRO A 79 4.23 -17.78 8.45
N MET A 80 5.46 -18.12 8.84
CA MET A 80 6.62 -17.24 8.66
C MET A 80 7.04 -17.13 7.19
N ASP A 81 6.97 -18.25 6.44
CA ASP A 81 7.25 -18.25 5.00
C ASP A 81 6.17 -17.44 4.24
N VAL A 82 4.92 -17.54 4.71
CA VAL A 82 3.83 -16.71 4.17
C VAL A 82 4.07 -15.23 4.43
N ILE A 83 4.48 -14.85 5.65
CA ILE A 83 4.83 -13.47 5.98
C ILE A 83 5.99 -12.99 5.10
N GLU A 84 7.04 -13.82 4.89
CA GLU A 84 8.15 -13.45 4.01
C GLU A 84 7.67 -13.20 2.57
N SER A 85 6.79 -14.04 2.05
CA SER A 85 6.20 -13.87 0.72
C SER A 85 5.32 -12.60 0.65
N GLN A 86 4.59 -12.29 1.71
CA GLN A 86 3.80 -11.06 1.82
C GLN A 86 4.72 -9.82 1.85
N VAL A 87 5.83 -9.87 2.58
CA VAL A 87 6.85 -8.80 2.59
C VAL A 87 7.40 -8.58 1.19
N ASP A 88 7.78 -9.63 0.48
CA ASP A 88 8.30 -9.51 -0.89
C ASP A 88 7.26 -8.93 -1.85
N GLY A 89 6.02 -9.40 -1.79
CA GLY A 89 4.91 -8.87 -2.60
C GLY A 89 4.59 -7.40 -2.30
N ALA A 90 4.70 -6.97 -1.04
CA ALA A 90 4.54 -5.57 -0.67
C ALA A 90 5.69 -4.69 -1.20
N LEU A 91 6.93 -5.14 -1.09
CA LEU A 91 8.10 -4.43 -1.65
C LEU A 91 8.03 -4.34 -3.17
N GLU A 92 7.57 -5.39 -3.84
CA GLU A 92 7.35 -5.38 -5.30
C GLU A 92 6.30 -4.36 -5.70
N PHE A 93 5.15 -4.34 -5.02
CA PHE A 93 4.09 -3.35 -5.24
C PHE A 93 4.61 -1.92 -5.08
N ILE A 94 5.38 -1.66 -4.03
CA ILE A 94 5.93 -0.34 -3.73
C ILE A 94 6.96 0.08 -4.79
N ALA A 95 7.79 -0.84 -5.28
CA ALA A 95 8.73 -0.59 -6.37
C ALA A 95 8.01 -0.26 -7.70
N GLU A 96 6.89 -0.92 -7.95
CA GLU A 96 6.05 -0.69 -9.14
C GLU A 96 5.25 0.62 -9.05
N TYR A 97 4.77 0.99 -7.84
CA TYR A 97 3.92 2.15 -7.61
C TYR A 97 4.49 3.13 -6.56
N PRO A 98 5.69 3.72 -6.78
CA PRO A 98 6.35 4.56 -5.78
C PRO A 98 5.53 5.78 -5.35
N GLY A 99 4.82 6.43 -6.28
CA GLY A 99 3.93 7.56 -5.97
C GLY A 99 2.76 7.19 -5.07
N PHE A 100 2.30 5.94 -5.12
CA PHE A 100 1.21 5.46 -4.27
C PHE A 100 1.61 5.40 -2.79
N SER A 101 2.81 4.88 -2.51
CA SER A 101 3.34 4.81 -1.14
C SER A 101 3.53 6.19 -0.52
N GLN A 102 3.99 7.17 -1.32
CA GLN A 102 4.11 8.56 -0.88
C GLN A 102 2.75 9.17 -0.53
N ILE A 103 1.71 8.91 -1.33
CA ILE A 103 0.34 9.34 -1.03
C ILE A 103 -0.14 8.73 0.28
N LEU A 104 0.01 7.41 0.45
CA LEU A 104 -0.41 6.74 1.68
C LEU A 104 0.24 7.37 2.92
N VAL A 105 1.55 7.57 2.90
CA VAL A 105 2.24 8.15 4.05
C VAL A 105 1.84 9.60 4.30
N SER A 106 1.75 10.42 3.25
CA SER A 106 1.39 11.83 3.42
C SER A 106 -0.03 12.03 3.95
N GLU A 107 -0.96 11.17 3.57
CA GLU A 107 -2.38 11.35 3.90
C GLU A 107 -2.84 10.53 5.12
N MET A 108 -2.19 9.39 5.41
CA MET A 108 -2.60 8.50 6.51
C MET A 108 -2.51 9.16 7.89
N TRP A 109 -1.54 10.07 8.07
CA TRP A 109 -1.30 10.75 9.35
C TRP A 109 -1.91 12.16 9.40
N ARG A 110 -2.57 12.60 8.33
CA ARG A 110 -3.30 13.88 8.35
C ARG A 110 -4.65 13.71 9.02
N THR A 111 -4.83 14.38 10.14
CA THR A 111 -6.09 14.33 10.89
C THR A 111 -6.57 15.74 11.19
N PRO A 112 -7.81 16.11 10.83
CA PRO A 112 -8.72 15.42 9.93
C PRO A 112 -8.30 15.58 8.46
N GLY A 113 -8.29 14.49 7.69
CA GLY A 113 -7.98 14.47 6.26
C GLY A 113 -9.21 14.13 5.42
N THR A 114 -9.25 14.62 4.17
CA THR A 114 -10.36 14.38 3.23
C THR A 114 -10.62 12.88 3.03
N TRP A 115 -9.57 12.05 3.06
CA TRP A 115 -9.65 10.60 2.81
C TRP A 115 -9.45 9.76 4.08
N HIS A 116 -9.58 10.35 5.27
CA HIS A 116 -9.30 9.67 6.53
C HIS A 116 -10.13 8.38 6.70
N GLU A 117 -11.42 8.43 6.42
CA GLU A 117 -12.31 7.26 6.52
C GLU A 117 -11.89 6.16 5.54
N THR A 118 -11.67 6.51 4.28
CA THR A 118 -11.19 5.58 3.24
C THR A 118 -9.87 4.95 3.63
N LEU A 119 -8.89 5.76 4.06
CA LEU A 119 -7.58 5.25 4.47
C LEU A 119 -7.66 4.35 5.70
N THR A 120 -8.57 4.64 6.65
CA THR A 120 -8.79 3.79 7.81
C THR A 120 -9.29 2.40 7.39
N LEU A 121 -10.27 2.33 6.50
CA LEU A 121 -10.80 1.07 5.98
C LEU A 121 -9.73 0.28 5.20
N LEU A 122 -9.01 0.96 4.32
CA LEU A 122 -7.97 0.34 3.49
C LEU A 122 -6.78 -0.16 4.32
N ARG A 123 -6.39 0.61 5.35
CA ARG A 123 -5.37 0.20 6.30
C ARG A 123 -5.79 -1.07 7.05
N GLU A 124 -7.03 -1.14 7.52
CA GLU A 124 -7.54 -2.31 8.24
C GLU A 124 -7.60 -3.55 7.33
N GLU A 125 -7.92 -3.39 6.05
CA GLU A 125 -7.88 -4.47 5.08
C GLU A 125 -6.48 -5.11 5.01
N ILE A 126 -5.42 -4.32 4.84
CA ILE A 126 -4.05 -4.83 4.78
C ILE A 126 -3.61 -5.44 6.12
N ILE A 127 -3.90 -4.76 7.22
CA ILE A 127 -3.55 -5.27 8.57
C ILE A 127 -4.25 -6.60 8.86
N SER A 128 -5.49 -6.79 8.41
CA SER A 128 -6.23 -8.05 8.63
C SER A 128 -5.55 -9.25 7.97
N ILE A 129 -4.96 -9.07 6.79
CA ILE A 129 -4.24 -10.13 6.07
C ILE A 129 -2.98 -10.56 6.85
N VAL A 130 -2.22 -9.60 7.36
CA VAL A 130 -1.03 -9.87 8.17
C VAL A 130 -1.40 -10.48 9.53
N ARG A 131 -2.47 -9.96 10.16
CA ARG A 131 -2.97 -10.43 11.46
C ARG A 131 -3.35 -11.92 11.43
N GLU A 132 -3.89 -12.41 10.34
CA GLU A 132 -4.20 -13.81 10.16
C GLU A 132 -2.96 -14.72 10.35
N GLN A 133 -1.81 -14.33 9.77
CA GLN A 133 -0.59 -15.11 9.93
C GLN A 133 -0.04 -15.04 11.36
N LEU A 134 -0.18 -13.92 12.03
CA LEU A 134 0.19 -13.79 13.44
C LEU A 134 -0.69 -14.66 14.35
N HIS A 135 -1.99 -14.78 14.07
CA HIS A 135 -2.86 -15.73 14.79
C HIS A 135 -2.41 -17.18 14.57
N ARG A 136 -1.97 -17.54 13.37
CA ARG A 136 -1.44 -18.89 13.09
C ARG A 136 -0.13 -19.16 13.84
N LEU A 137 0.77 -18.16 13.95
CA LEU A 137 1.98 -18.26 14.75
C LEU A 137 1.68 -18.41 16.25
N ASP A 138 0.70 -17.67 16.76
CA ASP A 138 0.27 -17.74 18.16
C ASP A 138 -0.32 -19.12 18.47
N ALA A 139 -1.21 -19.60 17.62
CA ALA A 139 -1.80 -20.95 17.76
C ALA A 139 -0.74 -22.08 17.71
N ALA A 140 0.38 -21.86 17.03
CA ALA A 140 1.54 -22.76 16.99
C ALA A 140 2.50 -22.58 18.18
N GLY A 141 2.21 -21.67 19.13
CA GLY A 141 3.08 -21.36 20.27
C GLY A 141 4.41 -20.66 19.89
N ARG A 142 4.43 -20.03 18.74
CA ARG A 142 5.63 -19.39 18.16
C ARG A 142 5.71 -17.87 18.39
N LEU A 143 4.69 -17.28 19.00
CA LEU A 143 4.76 -15.88 19.47
C LEU A 143 5.14 -15.84 20.96
N PRO A 144 5.89 -14.80 21.40
CA PRO A 144 6.14 -14.57 22.82
C PRO A 144 4.84 -14.32 23.59
N ASP A 145 4.80 -14.74 24.87
CA ASP A 145 3.65 -14.48 25.72
C ASP A 145 3.38 -12.96 25.88
N GLY A 146 2.11 -12.57 25.83
CA GLY A 146 1.70 -11.18 26.01
C GLY A 146 1.78 -10.31 24.77
N VAL A 147 2.16 -10.84 23.60
CA VAL A 147 2.10 -10.09 22.33
C VAL A 147 0.65 -9.77 21.99
N GLN A 148 0.37 -8.48 21.86
CA GLN A 148 -0.93 -7.99 21.37
C GLN A 148 -0.94 -8.07 19.84
N ILE A 149 -1.56 -9.10 19.27
CA ILE A 149 -1.54 -9.43 17.83
C ILE A 149 -1.99 -8.23 16.96
N GLN A 150 -3.03 -7.51 17.37
CA GLN A 150 -3.49 -6.31 16.66
C GLN A 150 -2.39 -5.24 16.58
N THR A 151 -1.66 -5.01 17.67
CA THR A 151 -0.58 -4.04 17.73
C THR A 151 0.63 -4.51 16.93
N ALA A 152 0.96 -5.79 17.00
CA ALA A 152 2.04 -6.38 16.22
C ALA A 152 1.77 -6.28 14.70
N ALA A 153 0.56 -6.61 14.24
CA ALA A 153 0.15 -6.46 12.85
C ALA A 153 0.23 -5.01 12.37
N ALA A 154 -0.22 -4.06 13.19
CA ALA A 154 -0.09 -2.64 12.90
C ALA A 154 1.38 -2.19 12.86
N GLY A 155 2.23 -2.73 13.74
CA GLY A 155 3.67 -2.49 13.76
C GLY A 155 4.35 -3.00 12.48
N LEU A 156 4.03 -4.20 12.04
CA LEU A 156 4.54 -4.76 10.77
C LEU A 156 4.13 -3.91 9.57
N PHE A 157 2.86 -3.52 9.50
CA PHE A 157 2.38 -2.60 8.46
C PHE A 157 3.16 -1.28 8.46
N GLY A 158 3.33 -0.65 9.62
CA GLY A 158 4.09 0.60 9.75
C GLY A 158 5.57 0.42 9.39
N THR A 159 6.20 -0.66 9.83
CA THR A 159 7.59 -1.00 9.49
C THR A 159 7.76 -1.14 7.98
N MET A 160 6.88 -1.89 7.32
CA MET A 160 6.93 -2.06 5.86
C MET A 160 6.79 -0.74 5.13
N LEU A 161 5.85 0.10 5.56
CA LEU A 161 5.62 1.39 4.93
C LEU A 161 6.83 2.33 5.05
N VAL A 162 7.43 2.40 6.25
CA VAL A 162 8.61 3.25 6.51
C VAL A 162 9.85 2.73 5.80
N VAL A 163 10.13 1.41 5.89
CA VAL A 163 11.31 0.80 5.24
C VAL A 163 11.23 0.94 3.72
N ALA A 164 10.05 0.78 3.15
CA ALA A 164 9.87 0.92 1.72
C ALA A 164 10.11 2.35 1.23
N LEU A 165 9.70 3.36 1.99
CA LEU A 165 10.00 4.77 1.67
C LEU A 165 11.48 5.09 1.84
N ASP A 166 12.10 4.61 2.93
CA ASP A 166 13.54 4.75 3.14
C ASP A 166 14.32 4.14 1.97
N TRP A 167 13.93 2.94 1.55
CA TRP A 167 14.52 2.29 0.39
C TRP A 167 14.44 3.15 -0.87
N GLN A 168 13.24 3.65 -1.20
CA GLN A 168 13.02 4.42 -2.41
C GLN A 168 13.75 5.77 -2.41
N VAL A 169 13.77 6.46 -1.27
CA VAL A 169 14.25 7.85 -1.19
C VAL A 169 15.73 7.92 -0.85
N PHE A 170 16.18 7.14 0.14
CA PHE A 170 17.54 7.26 0.68
C PHE A 170 18.47 6.13 0.26
N GLN A 171 17.94 4.96 -0.11
CA GLN A 171 18.74 3.78 -0.44
C GLN A 171 18.36 3.14 -1.79
N PRO A 172 18.16 3.91 -2.88
CA PRO A 172 17.64 3.39 -4.15
C PRO A 172 18.57 2.38 -4.86
N LYS A 173 19.82 2.26 -4.40
CA LYS A 173 20.80 1.29 -4.95
C LYS A 173 20.70 -0.09 -4.32
N ARG A 174 20.00 -0.26 -3.19
CA ARG A 174 19.80 -1.58 -2.58
C ARG A 174 18.84 -2.40 -3.41
N THR A 175 19.10 -3.70 -3.48
CA THR A 175 18.18 -4.62 -4.15
C THR A 175 16.95 -4.88 -3.28
N ARG A 176 15.82 -5.26 -3.90
CA ARG A 176 14.62 -5.70 -3.17
C ARG A 176 14.93 -6.84 -2.20
N ALA A 177 15.81 -7.78 -2.62
CA ALA A 177 16.21 -8.91 -1.80
C ALA A 177 16.95 -8.46 -0.51
N ASP A 178 17.86 -7.49 -0.60
CA ASP A 178 18.56 -6.96 0.57
C ASP A 178 17.60 -6.28 1.56
N VAL A 179 16.62 -5.55 1.04
CA VAL A 179 15.60 -4.89 1.87
C VAL A 179 14.70 -5.91 2.54
N ARG A 180 14.21 -6.92 1.78
CA ARG A 180 13.41 -8.01 2.33
C ARG A 180 14.14 -8.72 3.46
N GLU A 181 15.39 -9.14 3.25
CA GLU A 181 16.17 -9.85 4.27
C GLU A 181 16.33 -9.00 5.54
N SER A 182 16.59 -7.70 5.39
CA SER A 182 16.72 -6.78 6.53
C SER A 182 15.41 -6.68 7.33
N VAL A 183 14.26 -6.63 6.65
CA VAL A 183 12.94 -6.63 7.28
C VAL A 183 12.69 -7.97 7.98
N MET A 184 13.03 -9.09 7.33
CA MET A 184 12.80 -10.42 7.90
C MET A 184 13.64 -10.68 9.16
N VAL A 185 14.83 -10.10 9.28
CA VAL A 185 15.61 -10.15 10.52
C VAL A 185 14.83 -9.53 11.68
N LEU A 186 14.16 -8.39 11.46
CA LEU A 186 13.33 -7.74 12.49
C LEU A 186 12.10 -8.60 12.83
N ILE A 187 11.45 -9.15 11.81
CA ILE A 187 10.22 -9.96 11.98
C ILE A 187 10.53 -11.28 12.69
N ARG A 188 11.61 -11.98 12.31
CA ARG A 188 12.04 -13.22 12.95
C ARG A 188 12.45 -13.01 14.41
N GLY A 189 12.96 -11.83 14.75
CA GLY A 189 13.22 -11.44 16.13
C GLY A 189 11.97 -11.33 17.02
N LEU A 190 10.78 -11.22 16.42
CA LEU A 190 9.50 -11.29 17.13
C LEU A 190 9.03 -12.72 17.40
N GLY A 191 9.55 -13.72 16.67
CA GLY A 191 9.23 -15.13 16.85
C GLY A 191 10.17 -15.81 17.84
N ARG A 192 9.66 -16.77 18.63
CA ARG A 192 10.52 -17.72 19.36
C ARG A 192 11.11 -18.70 18.34
N HIS A 193 12.40 -18.91 18.42
CA HIS A 193 13.14 -19.92 17.64
C HIS A 193 12.71 -21.34 18.06
#